data_98afff79fea40c95f146b118fd5d6831
#
_entry.id   98afff79fea40c95f146b118fd5d6831
#
_cell.length_a   1.000
_cell.length_b   1.000
_cell.length_c   1.000
_cell.angle_alpha   90.00
_cell.angle_beta   90.00
_cell.angle_gamma   90.00
#
_symmetry.space_group_name_H-M   'P 1'
#
loop_
_entity.id
_entity.type
_entity.pdbx_description
1 polymer ?
#
loop_
_entity_poly.entity_id
_entity_poly.type
_entity_poly.pdbx_seq_one_letter_code
_entity_poly.pdbx_strand_id
1 'polypeptide(L)'
;MSFHLNNGNRGILFIVVIRWRLMASVFHWVKVKAVCYATEDENLIHDVMEELTGIEDDDCFDIDVSEGLHGNPITVIDANLSHNKEYERLFRNIGEGPLRSVLGEIEDRVDDDCILYMRLDKQKAVQGIYEISHSGDVISITAKIVAHPAKKEIAVKNAKEYITRMLLPSERAPSSE
;
A
#
# COMPACT_ATOMS: atom_id res chain seq x y z
N MET A 1 34.03 43.62 -0.58
CA MET A 1 33.94 42.45 -1.47
C MET A 1 32.60 41.78 -1.25
N SER A 2 31.66 42.06 -2.14
CA SER A 2 30.27 41.52 -2.05
C SER A 2 30.23 40.20 -2.78
N PHE A 3 29.96 39.12 -2.06
CA PHE A 3 29.67 37.82 -2.68
C PHE A 3 28.22 37.81 -3.16
N HIS A 4 28.02 37.90 -4.45
CA HIS A 4 26.75 37.62 -5.12
C HIS A 4 26.54 36.11 -5.12
N LEU A 5 25.63 35.62 -4.30
CA LEU A 5 25.13 34.23 -4.35
C LEU A 5 24.20 34.09 -5.53
N ASN A 6 24.64 33.31 -6.51
CA ASN A 6 23.94 33.03 -7.75
C ASN A 6 22.65 32.21 -7.50
N ASN A 7 21.52 32.75 -7.89
CA ASN A 7 20.17 32.22 -7.68
C ASN A 7 19.89 30.89 -8.46
N GLY A 8 20.84 30.42 -9.28
CA GLY A 8 20.68 29.20 -10.09
C GLY A 8 20.80 27.87 -9.31
N ASN A 9 21.42 27.91 -8.12
CA ASN A 9 21.72 26.66 -7.39
C ASN A 9 20.58 26.17 -6.47
N ARG A 10 19.60 27.03 -6.19
CA ARG A 10 18.43 26.65 -5.34
C ARG A 10 17.46 25.70 -6.04
N GLY A 11 17.28 25.88 -7.34
CA GLY A 11 16.38 25.00 -8.14
C GLY A 11 16.96 23.59 -8.29
N ILE A 12 18.25 23.47 -8.54
CA ILE A 12 18.94 22.18 -8.70
C ILE A 12 18.96 21.40 -7.38
N LEU A 13 19.23 22.07 -6.26
CA LEU A 13 19.22 21.46 -4.93
C LEU A 13 17.81 20.97 -4.56
N PHE A 14 16.78 21.74 -4.88
CA PHE A 14 15.38 21.38 -4.63
C PHE A 14 14.96 20.18 -5.47
N ILE A 15 15.34 20.13 -6.75
CA ILE A 15 15.07 18.97 -7.64
C ILE A 15 15.85 17.74 -7.18
N VAL A 16 17.09 17.88 -6.76
CA VAL A 16 17.90 16.76 -6.25
C VAL A 16 17.32 16.23 -4.94
N VAL A 17 16.91 17.08 -4.00
CA VAL A 17 16.30 16.66 -2.74
C VAL A 17 14.96 15.95 -2.98
N ILE A 18 14.13 16.46 -3.90
CA ILE A 18 12.87 15.79 -4.30
C ILE A 18 13.18 14.43 -4.94
N ARG A 19 14.17 14.34 -5.82
CA ARG A 19 14.55 13.10 -6.50
C ARG A 19 15.15 12.06 -5.54
N TRP A 20 15.93 12.46 -4.56
CA TRP A 20 16.45 11.59 -3.49
C TRP A 20 15.31 11.09 -2.58
N ARG A 21 14.36 11.96 -2.24
CA ARG A 21 13.18 11.60 -1.44
C ARG A 21 12.22 10.66 -2.19
N LEU A 22 12.21 10.72 -3.54
CA LEU A 22 11.47 9.79 -4.41
C LEU A 22 12.10 8.38 -4.47
N MET A 23 13.37 8.22 -4.12
CA MET A 23 14.09 6.93 -4.16
C MET A 23 14.12 6.24 -2.79
N ALA A 24 13.85 6.94 -1.70
CA ALA A 24 13.79 6.34 -0.37
C ALA A 24 12.48 5.55 -0.21
N SER A 25 12.58 4.28 0.17
CA SER A 25 11.41 3.49 0.51
C SER A 25 10.64 4.14 1.66
N VAL A 26 9.32 4.25 1.53
CA VAL A 26 8.43 4.71 2.60
C VAL A 26 8.06 3.54 3.51
N PHE A 27 8.12 2.33 3.00
CA PHE A 27 7.83 1.12 3.77
C PHE A 27 9.04 0.21 3.86
N HIS A 28 9.19 -0.45 5.00
CA HIS A 28 10.13 -1.56 5.17
C HIS A 28 9.60 -2.82 4.51
N TRP A 29 8.30 -3.05 4.63
CA TRP A 29 7.55 -4.14 4.05
C TRP A 29 6.07 -3.80 4.02
N VAL A 30 5.35 -4.46 3.11
CA VAL A 30 3.88 -4.44 3.06
C VAL A 30 3.39 -5.87 2.94
N LYS A 31 2.42 -6.26 3.75
CA LYS A 31 1.77 -7.56 3.73
C LYS A 31 0.30 -7.42 3.35
N VAL A 32 -0.14 -8.23 2.41
CA VAL A 32 -1.55 -8.35 2.02
C VAL A 32 -2.01 -9.75 2.38
N LYS A 33 -3.12 -9.86 3.10
CA LYS A 33 -3.66 -11.13 3.58
C LYS A 33 -5.14 -11.23 3.28
N ALA A 34 -5.57 -12.34 2.69
CA ALA A 34 -6.95 -12.74 2.56
C ALA A 34 -7.19 -14.08 3.25
N VAL A 35 -8.39 -14.25 3.81
CA VAL A 35 -8.85 -15.54 4.36
C VAL A 35 -10.01 -16.01 3.49
N CYS A 36 -9.89 -17.21 2.93
CA CYS A 36 -10.94 -17.87 2.16
C CYS A 36 -11.58 -18.95 3.02
N TYR A 37 -12.90 -18.88 3.19
CA TYR A 37 -13.68 -19.88 3.91
C TYR A 37 -14.22 -20.93 2.95
N ALA A 38 -14.53 -22.12 3.46
CA ALA A 38 -15.02 -23.27 2.68
C ALA A 38 -16.24 -23.00 1.79
N THR A 39 -16.96 -21.93 2.02
CA THR A 39 -18.15 -21.51 1.24
C THR A 39 -17.80 -20.54 0.11
N GLU A 40 -16.55 -20.13 0.00
CA GLU A 40 -16.07 -19.18 -0.99
C GLU A 40 -15.28 -19.89 -2.10
N ASP A 41 -15.20 -19.25 -3.25
CA ASP A 41 -14.35 -19.72 -4.35
C ASP A 41 -12.92 -19.19 -4.13
N GLU A 42 -11.99 -20.10 -3.81
CA GLU A 42 -10.60 -19.78 -3.55
C GLU A 42 -9.91 -19.16 -4.77
N ASN A 43 -10.27 -19.61 -5.98
CA ASN A 43 -9.69 -19.05 -7.20
C ASN A 43 -10.05 -17.57 -7.37
N LEU A 44 -11.32 -17.21 -7.08
CA LEU A 44 -11.74 -15.80 -7.16
C LEU A 44 -11.00 -14.93 -6.14
N ILE A 45 -10.73 -15.44 -4.94
CA ILE A 45 -9.96 -14.68 -3.95
C ILE A 45 -8.50 -14.57 -4.38
N HIS A 46 -7.94 -15.64 -4.96
CA HIS A 46 -6.59 -15.63 -5.51
C HIS A 46 -6.45 -14.60 -6.64
N ASP A 47 -7.37 -14.60 -7.61
CA ASP A 47 -7.40 -13.63 -8.72
C ASP A 47 -7.42 -12.17 -8.19
N VAL A 48 -8.22 -11.91 -7.15
CA VAL A 48 -8.27 -10.59 -6.51
C VAL A 48 -6.93 -10.23 -5.87
N MET A 49 -6.25 -11.19 -5.23
CA MET A 49 -4.94 -10.96 -4.63
C MET A 49 -3.88 -10.67 -5.69
N GLU A 50 -3.90 -11.36 -6.83
CA GLU A 50 -3.04 -11.09 -7.98
C GLU A 50 -3.30 -9.70 -8.56
N GLU A 51 -4.55 -9.36 -8.84
CA GLU A 51 -4.93 -8.05 -9.37
C GLU A 51 -4.48 -6.93 -8.41
N LEU A 52 -4.76 -7.09 -7.12
CA LEU A 52 -4.48 -6.10 -6.10
C LEU A 52 -2.96 -5.87 -5.92
N THR A 53 -2.19 -6.93 -5.82
CA THR A 53 -0.73 -6.86 -5.60
C THR A 53 0.04 -6.66 -6.90
N GLY A 54 -0.54 -7.12 -8.03
CA GLY A 54 0.11 -7.19 -9.33
C GLY A 54 1.21 -8.26 -9.38
N ILE A 55 1.14 -9.27 -8.54
CA ILE A 55 1.98 -10.47 -8.58
C ILE A 55 1.29 -11.46 -9.52
N GLU A 56 2.00 -11.93 -10.53
CA GLU A 56 1.49 -12.88 -11.54
C GLU A 56 2.04 -14.30 -11.33
N ASP A 57 2.91 -14.49 -10.35
CA ASP A 57 3.58 -15.76 -10.06
C ASP A 57 2.99 -16.35 -8.77
N ASP A 58 2.30 -17.47 -8.90
CA ASP A 58 1.65 -18.20 -7.79
C ASP A 58 2.66 -18.56 -6.68
N ASP A 59 3.91 -18.83 -7.04
CA ASP A 59 4.97 -19.16 -6.09
C ASP A 59 5.33 -17.99 -5.15
N CYS A 60 4.85 -16.77 -5.44
CA CYS A 60 5.05 -15.58 -4.61
C CYS A 60 3.97 -15.39 -3.54
N PHE A 61 2.95 -16.23 -3.50
CA PHE A 61 1.95 -16.27 -2.44
C PHE A 61 2.25 -17.39 -1.44
N ASP A 62 2.22 -17.04 -0.16
CA ASP A 62 2.23 -18.03 0.92
C ASP A 62 0.79 -18.50 1.15
N ILE A 63 0.49 -19.74 0.81
CA ILE A 63 -0.84 -20.34 0.98
C ILE A 63 -0.79 -21.36 2.10
N ASP A 64 -1.56 -21.10 3.16
CA ASP A 64 -1.68 -22.00 4.33
C ASP A 64 -3.12 -22.50 4.45
N VAL A 65 -3.29 -23.81 4.47
CA VAL A 65 -4.60 -24.46 4.61
C VAL A 65 -4.72 -25.05 6.01
N SER A 66 -5.70 -24.60 6.74
CA SER A 66 -6.02 -25.06 8.09
C SER A 66 -7.44 -25.59 8.17
N GLU A 67 -7.75 -26.31 9.24
CA GLU A 67 -9.07 -26.86 9.51
C GLU A 67 -9.77 -25.99 10.56
N GLY A 68 -10.95 -25.47 10.20
CA GLY A 68 -11.80 -24.71 11.11
C GLY A 68 -12.48 -25.58 12.16
N LEU A 69 -13.15 -24.94 13.13
CA LEU A 69 -13.77 -25.58 14.29
C LEU A 69 -14.75 -26.73 13.98
N HIS A 70 -15.30 -26.78 12.77
CA HIS A 70 -16.25 -27.79 12.31
C HIS A 70 -15.70 -28.67 11.17
N GLY A 71 -14.36 -28.75 11.03
CA GLY A 71 -13.74 -29.55 9.98
C GLY A 71 -13.78 -28.92 8.58
N ASN A 72 -14.25 -27.70 8.45
CA ASN A 72 -14.27 -26.99 7.17
C ASN A 72 -12.88 -26.41 6.87
N PRO A 73 -12.37 -26.48 5.64
CA PRO A 73 -11.09 -25.89 5.28
C PRO A 73 -11.15 -24.36 5.36
N ILE A 74 -10.08 -23.76 5.83
CA ILE A 74 -9.83 -22.32 5.82
C ILE A 74 -8.48 -22.12 5.12
N THR A 75 -8.49 -21.44 3.99
CA THR A 75 -7.28 -21.10 3.25
C THR A 75 -6.88 -19.66 3.56
N VAL A 76 -5.64 -19.45 3.94
CA VAL A 76 -5.03 -18.13 4.14
C VAL A 76 -4.07 -17.87 2.99
N ILE A 77 -4.27 -16.77 2.29
CA ILE A 77 -3.43 -16.34 1.18
C ILE A 77 -2.71 -15.07 1.63
N ASP A 78 -1.39 -15.15 1.74
CA ASP A 78 -0.51 -14.06 2.16
C ASP A 78 0.42 -13.64 1.00
N ALA A 79 0.50 -12.33 0.73
CA ALA A 79 1.50 -11.75 -0.16
C ALA A 79 2.43 -10.82 0.62
N ASN A 80 3.73 -11.04 0.52
CA ASN A 80 4.75 -10.24 1.20
C ASN A 80 5.49 -9.37 0.17
N LEU A 81 5.24 -8.07 0.16
CA LEU A 81 5.87 -7.12 -0.73
C LEU A 81 7.08 -6.48 -0.04
N SER A 82 8.19 -6.35 -0.75
CA SER A 82 9.47 -5.86 -0.21
C SER A 82 10.12 -4.74 -1.04
N HIS A 83 9.59 -4.44 -2.22
CA HIS A 83 10.15 -3.49 -3.16
C HIS A 83 9.24 -2.29 -3.42
N ASN A 84 9.82 -1.11 -3.61
CA ASN A 84 9.07 0.13 -3.86
C ASN A 84 8.09 0.05 -5.03
N LYS A 85 8.46 -0.66 -6.10
CA LYS A 85 7.59 -0.84 -7.27
C LYS A 85 6.32 -1.64 -6.95
N GLU A 86 6.45 -2.65 -6.09
CA GLU A 86 5.33 -3.46 -5.61
C GLU A 86 4.38 -2.61 -4.76
N TYR A 87 4.94 -1.80 -3.84
CA TYR A 87 4.14 -0.88 -3.03
C TYR A 87 3.37 0.11 -3.90
N GLU A 88 4.05 0.73 -4.87
CA GLU A 88 3.41 1.67 -5.79
C GLU A 88 2.30 1.00 -6.61
N ARG A 89 2.51 -0.24 -7.07
CA ARG A 89 1.51 -1.00 -7.81
C ARG A 89 0.29 -1.28 -6.94
N LEU A 90 0.48 -1.84 -5.74
CA LEU A 90 -0.58 -2.10 -4.77
C LEU A 90 -1.41 -0.85 -4.52
N PHE A 91 -0.78 0.28 -4.15
CA PHE A 91 -1.50 1.51 -3.83
C PHE A 91 -2.21 2.12 -5.05
N ARG A 92 -1.69 1.92 -6.27
CA ARG A 92 -2.39 2.32 -7.51
C ARG A 92 -3.61 1.44 -7.76
N ASN A 93 -3.49 0.13 -7.58
CA ASN A 93 -4.58 -0.83 -7.81
C ASN A 93 -5.72 -0.64 -6.80
N ILE A 94 -5.41 -0.32 -5.54
CA ILE A 94 -6.41 0.06 -4.53
C ILE A 94 -7.28 1.23 -5.03
N GLY A 95 -6.70 2.18 -5.73
CA GLY A 95 -7.40 3.31 -6.32
C GLY A 95 -7.61 4.50 -5.39
N GLU A 96 -8.15 5.57 -5.97
CA GLU A 96 -8.22 6.88 -5.31
C GLU A 96 -9.22 6.91 -4.14
N GLY A 97 -10.39 6.29 -4.30
CA GLY A 97 -11.45 6.31 -3.29
C GLY A 97 -11.01 5.78 -1.93
N PRO A 98 -10.55 4.52 -1.85
CA PRO A 98 -10.02 3.95 -0.61
C PRO A 98 -8.84 4.73 -0.02
N LEU A 99 -7.93 5.22 -0.87
CA LEU A 99 -6.77 5.99 -0.41
C LEU A 99 -7.18 7.32 0.23
N ARG A 100 -8.22 8.00 -0.29
CA ARG A 100 -8.78 9.21 0.34
C ARG A 100 -9.40 8.91 1.70
N SER A 101 -10.11 7.78 1.82
CA SER A 101 -10.68 7.34 3.11
C SER A 101 -9.57 7.07 4.13
N VAL A 102 -8.53 6.33 3.74
CA VAL A 102 -7.36 6.07 4.60
C VAL A 102 -6.68 7.37 5.02
N LEU A 103 -6.51 8.32 4.10
CA LEU A 103 -5.88 9.61 4.39
C LEU A 103 -6.66 10.41 5.45
N GLY A 104 -7.99 10.33 5.41
CA GLY A 104 -8.87 10.99 6.40
C GLY A 104 -8.75 10.43 7.80
N GLU A 105 -8.39 9.15 7.94
CA GLU A 105 -8.31 8.41 9.21
C GLU A 105 -6.88 7.95 9.56
N ILE A 106 -5.87 8.51 8.91
CA ILE A 106 -4.50 7.98 8.96
C ILE A 106 -3.91 7.94 10.37
N GLU A 107 -4.28 8.87 11.25
CA GLU A 107 -3.81 8.95 12.62
C GLU A 107 -4.29 7.78 13.48
N ASP A 108 -5.52 7.30 13.19
CA ASP A 108 -6.12 6.15 13.89
C ASP A 108 -5.68 4.81 13.27
N ARG A 109 -5.20 4.85 12.03
CA ARG A 109 -4.77 3.66 11.28
C ARG A 109 -3.30 3.32 11.43
N VAL A 110 -2.51 4.21 11.99
CA VAL A 110 -1.09 3.97 12.29
C VAL A 110 -0.92 3.75 13.78
N ASP A 111 -0.28 2.65 14.19
CA ASP A 111 0.02 2.35 15.58
C ASP A 111 1.36 2.93 16.05
N ASP A 112 1.67 2.71 17.34
CA ASP A 112 2.91 3.18 17.96
C ASP A 112 4.16 2.45 17.44
N ASP A 113 3.96 1.28 16.84
CA ASP A 113 5.00 0.52 16.14
C ASP A 113 5.20 0.97 14.69
N CYS A 114 4.60 2.10 14.29
CA CYS A 114 4.68 2.65 12.93
C CYS A 114 4.13 1.69 11.86
N ILE A 115 3.10 0.92 12.17
CA ILE A 115 2.42 0.05 11.22
C ILE A 115 1.11 0.69 10.81
N LEU A 116 0.90 0.83 9.49
CA LEU A 116 -0.36 1.25 8.88
C LEU A 116 -1.24 0.04 8.63
N TYR A 117 -2.51 0.14 9.04
CA TYR A 117 -3.53 -0.87 8.84
C TYR A 117 -4.62 -0.39 7.89
N MET A 118 -4.89 -1.18 6.86
CA MET A 118 -6.01 -0.98 5.93
C MET A 118 -6.78 -2.29 5.79
N ARG A 119 -8.09 -2.20 5.58
CA ARG A 119 -8.97 -3.35 5.34
C ARG A 119 -9.87 -3.02 4.17
N LEU A 120 -9.85 -3.85 3.15
CA LEU A 120 -10.75 -3.76 2.00
C LEU A 120 -11.88 -4.77 2.16
N ASP A 121 -13.09 -4.39 1.77
CA ASP A 121 -14.23 -5.30 1.71
C ASP A 121 -13.95 -6.40 0.68
N LYS A 122 -13.86 -7.66 1.13
CA LYS A 122 -13.48 -8.79 0.27
C LYS A 122 -14.57 -9.10 -0.77
N GLN A 123 -15.84 -8.99 -0.40
CA GLN A 123 -16.95 -9.30 -1.30
C GLN A 123 -17.09 -8.28 -2.42
N LYS A 124 -16.77 -7.00 -2.14
CA LYS A 124 -16.69 -5.96 -3.17
C LYS A 124 -15.45 -6.10 -4.03
N ALA A 125 -14.32 -6.48 -3.42
CA ALA A 125 -13.07 -6.72 -4.15
C ALA A 125 -13.23 -7.81 -5.21
N VAL A 126 -13.95 -8.89 -4.93
CA VAL A 126 -14.31 -9.93 -5.92
C VAL A 126 -15.12 -9.37 -7.10
N GLN A 127 -15.81 -8.24 -6.92
CA GLN A 127 -16.55 -7.54 -7.97
C GLN A 127 -15.71 -6.46 -8.67
N GLY A 128 -14.41 -6.38 -8.37
CA GLY A 128 -13.51 -5.35 -8.89
C GLY A 128 -13.70 -3.97 -8.24
N ILE A 129 -14.35 -3.91 -7.07
CA ILE A 129 -14.62 -2.65 -6.35
C ILE A 129 -13.82 -2.65 -5.04
N TYR A 130 -12.87 -1.75 -4.93
CA TYR A 130 -12.09 -1.60 -3.70
C TYR A 130 -12.69 -0.50 -2.82
N GLU A 131 -13.12 -0.89 -1.63
CA GLU A 131 -13.65 0.02 -0.60
C GLU A 131 -13.07 -0.32 0.77
N ILE A 132 -12.85 0.70 1.60
CA ILE A 132 -12.42 0.49 2.98
C ILE A 132 -13.55 -0.09 3.81
N SER A 133 -13.26 -1.16 4.54
CA SER A 133 -14.17 -1.77 5.50
C SER A 133 -13.63 -1.63 6.93
N HIS A 134 -14.55 -1.46 7.88
CA HIS A 134 -14.20 -1.39 9.31
C HIS A 134 -14.47 -2.70 10.04
N SER A 135 -15.22 -3.63 9.42
CA SER A 135 -15.60 -4.90 10.02
C SER A 135 -15.97 -5.92 8.94
N GLY A 136 -16.12 -7.18 9.36
CA GLY A 136 -16.56 -8.25 8.50
C GLY A 136 -15.44 -8.97 7.78
N ASP A 137 -15.77 -9.53 6.63
CA ASP A 137 -14.89 -10.31 5.78
C ASP A 137 -14.03 -9.38 4.90
N VAL A 138 -12.73 -9.38 5.12
CA VAL A 138 -11.83 -8.35 4.57
C VAL A 138 -10.55 -8.93 4.00
N ILE A 139 -9.99 -8.23 3.03
CA ILE A 139 -8.58 -8.31 2.66
C ILE A 139 -7.83 -7.30 3.53
N SER A 140 -6.92 -7.79 4.38
CA SER A 140 -6.13 -6.95 5.27
C SER A 140 -4.80 -6.57 4.64
N ILE A 141 -4.44 -5.29 4.75
CA ILE A 141 -3.16 -4.75 4.30
C ILE A 141 -2.49 -4.12 5.50
N THR A 142 -1.28 -4.58 5.80
CA THR A 142 -0.42 -4.02 6.85
C THR A 142 0.89 -3.54 6.24
N ALA A 143 1.32 -2.34 6.60
CA ALA A 143 2.52 -1.74 6.04
C ALA A 143 3.39 -1.13 7.14
N LYS A 144 4.63 -1.60 7.28
CA LYS A 144 5.61 -1.04 8.21
C LYS A 144 6.24 0.21 7.61
N ILE A 145 5.94 1.36 8.20
CA ILE A 145 6.40 2.66 7.72
C ILE A 145 7.83 2.93 8.20
N VAL A 146 8.67 3.43 7.33
CA VAL A 146 10.01 3.93 7.68
C VAL A 146 9.86 5.25 8.44
N ALA A 147 10.31 5.30 9.69
CA ALA A 147 10.32 6.50 10.52
C ALA A 147 11.63 6.61 11.30
N HIS A 148 12.29 7.76 11.22
CA HIS A 148 13.52 8.04 11.95
C HIS A 148 13.43 9.40 12.68
N PRO A 149 13.41 9.40 14.03
CA PRO A 149 13.29 8.26 14.94
C PRO A 149 11.95 7.52 14.77
N ALA A 150 11.89 6.25 15.19
CA ALA A 150 10.68 5.43 15.13
C ALA A 150 9.63 5.99 16.10
N LYS A 151 8.78 6.89 15.62
CA LYS A 151 7.68 7.52 16.34
C LYS A 151 6.45 7.58 15.44
N LYS A 152 5.28 7.35 16.05
CA LYS A 152 3.99 7.38 15.36
C LYS A 152 3.78 8.66 14.53
N GLU A 153 4.08 9.84 15.09
CA GLU A 153 3.86 11.11 14.42
C GLU A 153 4.68 11.25 13.13
N ILE A 154 5.91 10.70 13.13
CA ILE A 154 6.78 10.69 11.96
C ILE A 154 6.26 9.69 10.92
N ALA A 155 5.82 8.51 11.37
CA ALA A 155 5.22 7.51 10.50
C ALA A 155 3.93 8.04 9.84
N VAL A 156 3.04 8.65 10.61
CA VAL A 156 1.82 9.31 10.11
C VAL A 156 2.15 10.36 9.05
N LYS A 157 3.13 11.21 9.33
CA LYS A 157 3.57 12.24 8.37
C LYS A 157 4.06 11.61 7.06
N ASN A 158 4.92 10.59 7.15
CA ASN A 158 5.49 9.93 5.97
C ASN A 158 4.40 9.20 5.15
N ALA A 159 3.46 8.54 5.83
CA ALA A 159 2.31 7.89 5.18
C ALA A 159 1.39 8.91 4.50
N LYS A 160 1.08 10.03 5.16
CA LYS A 160 0.29 11.14 4.57
C LYS A 160 0.96 11.66 3.29
N GLU A 161 2.25 11.93 3.33
CA GLU A 161 3.01 12.41 2.16
C GLU A 161 2.99 11.39 1.03
N TYR A 162 3.15 10.11 1.34
CA TYR A 162 3.13 9.03 0.34
C TYR A 162 1.76 8.90 -0.32
N ILE A 163 0.68 8.76 0.47
CA ILE A 163 -0.68 8.61 -0.06
C ILE A 163 -1.10 9.85 -0.85
N THR A 164 -0.79 11.06 -0.35
CA THR A 164 -1.08 12.30 -1.07
C THR A 164 -0.40 12.31 -2.44
N ARG A 165 0.85 11.86 -2.52
CA ARG A 165 1.57 11.74 -3.80
C ARG A 165 0.91 10.75 -4.74
N MET A 166 0.42 9.61 -4.24
CA MET A 166 -0.28 8.61 -5.05
C MET A 166 -1.62 9.13 -5.60
N LEU A 167 -2.24 10.10 -4.91
CA LEU A 167 -3.48 10.76 -5.33
C LEU A 167 -3.27 11.90 -6.34
N LEU A 168 -2.03 12.35 -6.53
CA LEU A 168 -1.74 13.35 -7.56
C LEU A 168 -1.83 12.70 -8.95
N PRO A 169 -2.45 13.38 -9.93
CA PRO A 169 -2.43 12.90 -11.30
C PRO A 169 -0.98 12.71 -11.74
N SER A 170 -0.64 11.51 -12.22
CA SER A 170 0.66 11.32 -12.86
C SER A 170 0.72 12.27 -14.05
N GLU A 171 1.65 13.22 -14.05
CA GLU A 171 1.97 14.00 -15.24
C GLU A 171 2.29 12.99 -16.35
N ARG A 172 1.36 12.82 -17.29
CA ARG A 172 1.63 12.08 -18.50
C ARG A 172 2.80 12.79 -19.17
N ALA A 173 3.90 12.08 -19.33
CA ALA A 173 4.96 12.56 -20.22
C ALA A 173 4.30 12.96 -21.54
N PRO A 174 4.62 14.15 -22.08
CA PRO A 174 4.05 14.57 -23.35
C PRO A 174 4.40 13.49 -24.39
N SER A 175 3.36 12.92 -25.01
CA SER A 175 3.51 12.05 -26.16
C SER A 175 4.26 12.86 -27.21
N SER A 176 5.50 12.47 -27.49
CA SER A 176 6.23 12.95 -28.65
C SER A 176 5.52 12.46 -29.90
N GLU A 177 4.85 13.39 -30.58
CA GLU A 177 4.50 13.25 -31.98
C GLU A 177 5.75 13.26 -32.86
#